data_b68af492d5cd0b0467bc8ba6d24d89b8
#
_entry.id   b68af492d5cd0b0467bc8ba6d24d89b8
#
_cell.length_a   1.000
_cell.length_b   1.000
_cell.length_c   1.000
_cell.angle_alpha   90.00
_cell.angle_beta   90.00
_cell.angle_gamma   90.00
#
_symmetry.space_group_name_H-M   'P 1'
#
loop_
_entity.id
_entity.type
_entity.pdbx_description
1 polymer ?
#
loop_
_entity_poly.entity_id
_entity_poly.type
_entity_poly.pdbx_seq_one_letter_code
_entity_poly.pdbx_strand_id
1 'polypeptide(L)'
;MLLPKRVKYRRVQRGRMTGKATRGNVVCQGQYGLVALEPAWISSTQIEAARVAMTRYIKRGGKVWIKIFPDKPVTEKTAETRMGSGKGSPEYWVAVVKPGRVLFELADVDEATAREALRLAMHKLPIKCKFVVREDSVKEDGTNEG
;
A
#
# COMPACT_ATOMS: atom_id res chain seq x y z
N MET A 1 13.51 4.18 -4.45
CA MET A 1 12.22 3.46 -4.56
C MET A 1 12.36 2.04 -4.06
N LEU A 2 11.26 1.46 -3.66
CA LEU A 2 11.24 0.09 -3.16
C LEU A 2 11.38 -0.91 -4.31
N LEU A 3 12.40 -1.76 -4.21
CA LEU A 3 12.65 -2.80 -5.20
C LEU A 3 13.08 -4.07 -4.48
N PRO A 4 12.72 -5.26 -5.00
CA PRO A 4 13.22 -6.51 -4.43
C PRO A 4 14.72 -6.63 -4.64
N LYS A 5 15.43 -7.06 -3.60
CA LYS A 5 16.88 -7.28 -3.69
C LYS A 5 17.24 -8.50 -4.53
N ARG A 6 16.37 -9.52 -4.52
CA ARG A 6 16.59 -10.75 -5.26
C ARG A 6 15.26 -11.19 -5.86
N VAL A 7 15.28 -11.59 -7.13
CA VAL A 7 14.08 -11.99 -7.85
C VAL A 7 14.35 -13.36 -8.48
N LYS A 8 13.47 -14.32 -8.19
CA LYS A 8 13.55 -15.66 -8.78
C LYS A 8 13.29 -15.59 -10.28
N TYR A 9 12.29 -14.81 -10.68
CA TYR A 9 11.97 -14.58 -12.09
C TYR A 9 11.82 -13.08 -12.31
N ARG A 10 12.50 -12.57 -13.35
CA ARG A 10 12.40 -11.14 -13.70
C ARG A 10 11.11 -10.80 -14.39
N ARG A 11 10.48 -11.78 -15.03
CA ARG A 11 9.23 -11.59 -15.75
C ARG A 11 8.19 -12.53 -15.17
N VAL A 12 7.02 -12.00 -14.89
CA VAL A 12 5.93 -12.75 -14.28
C VAL A 12 4.67 -12.52 -15.12
N GLN A 13 3.87 -13.56 -15.29
CA GLN A 13 2.62 -13.43 -16.00
C GLN A 13 1.64 -12.61 -15.17
N ARG A 14 0.74 -11.89 -15.88
CA ARG A 14 -0.30 -11.13 -15.24
C ARG A 14 -1.28 -12.08 -14.54
N GLY A 15 -1.43 -11.92 -13.23
CA GLY A 15 -2.36 -12.71 -12.44
C GLY A 15 -3.75 -12.11 -12.44
N ARG A 16 -4.67 -12.80 -11.78
CA ARG A 16 -6.02 -12.30 -11.57
C ARG A 16 -6.06 -11.51 -10.26
N MET A 17 -6.77 -10.38 -10.28
CA MET A 17 -6.98 -9.56 -9.10
C MET A 17 -8.38 -9.83 -8.54
N THR A 18 -8.60 -11.07 -8.10
CA THR A 18 -9.90 -11.48 -7.56
C THR A 18 -9.78 -11.86 -6.09
N GLY A 19 -10.91 -11.83 -5.39
CA GLY A 19 -10.97 -12.19 -3.99
C GLY A 19 -10.60 -11.06 -3.05
N LYS A 20 -10.65 -11.35 -1.76
CA LYS A 20 -10.32 -10.41 -0.70
C LYS A 20 -8.99 -10.81 -0.06
N ALA A 21 -8.34 -9.85 0.58
CA ALA A 21 -7.11 -10.13 1.30
C ALA A 21 -7.39 -11.06 2.49
N THR A 22 -6.61 -12.14 2.60
CA THR A 22 -6.69 -13.04 3.75
C THR A 22 -5.55 -12.82 4.73
N ARG A 23 -4.48 -12.17 4.27
CA ARG A 23 -3.34 -11.79 5.10
C ARG A 23 -3.12 -10.28 4.98
N GLY A 24 -2.63 -9.68 6.05
CA GLY A 24 -2.40 -8.25 6.05
C GLY A 24 -3.68 -7.44 6.00
N ASN A 25 -4.76 -7.97 6.57
CA ASN A 25 -6.07 -7.33 6.56
C ASN A 25 -6.42 -6.67 7.89
N VAL A 26 -5.52 -6.67 8.87
CA VAL A 26 -5.74 -6.01 10.15
C VAL A 26 -4.53 -5.14 10.50
N VAL A 27 -4.80 -4.03 11.18
CA VAL A 27 -3.75 -3.15 11.69
C VAL A 27 -3.12 -3.81 12.90
N CYS A 28 -1.81 -4.01 12.89
CA CYS A 28 -1.14 -4.77 13.95
C CYS A 28 0.06 -4.05 14.57
N GLN A 29 0.77 -3.21 13.85
CA GLN A 29 1.93 -2.50 14.38
C GLN A 29 1.62 -1.08 14.80
N GLY A 30 0.77 -0.40 14.05
CA GLY A 30 0.34 0.95 14.34
C GLY A 30 -0.96 1.00 15.09
N GLN A 31 -1.48 2.20 15.26
CA GLN A 31 -2.80 2.45 15.85
C GLN A 31 -3.84 2.74 14.78
N TYR A 32 -3.40 3.27 13.66
CA TYR A 32 -4.26 3.67 12.54
C TYR A 32 -3.74 3.07 11.26
N GLY A 33 -4.62 2.83 10.33
CA GLY A 33 -4.24 2.24 9.06
C GLY A 33 -5.08 2.71 7.89
N LEU A 34 -4.56 2.50 6.70
CA LEU A 34 -5.25 2.76 5.45
C LEU A 34 -5.48 1.41 4.78
N VAL A 35 -6.74 1.09 4.52
CA VAL A 35 -7.15 -0.21 3.98
C VAL A 35 -7.71 -0.02 2.57
N ALA A 36 -7.29 -0.86 1.64
CA ALA A 36 -7.77 -0.82 0.27
C ALA A 36 -9.23 -1.28 0.19
N LEU A 37 -10.03 -0.54 -0.56
CA LEU A 37 -11.43 -0.90 -0.84
C LEU A 37 -11.59 -1.54 -2.20
N GLU A 38 -10.59 -1.43 -3.06
CA GLU A 38 -10.62 -1.92 -4.43
C GLU A 38 -9.35 -2.72 -4.73
N PRO A 39 -9.40 -3.68 -5.67
CA PRO A 39 -8.18 -4.34 -6.12
C PRO A 39 -7.38 -3.41 -7.02
N ALA A 40 -6.06 -3.47 -6.93
CA ALA A 40 -5.20 -2.66 -7.81
C ALA A 40 -3.76 -3.13 -7.80
N TRP A 41 -3.03 -2.68 -8.79
CA TRP A 41 -1.58 -2.73 -8.84
C TRP A 41 -1.07 -1.36 -8.42
N ILE A 42 -0.34 -1.31 -7.33
CA ILE A 42 0.23 -0.06 -6.83
C ILE A 42 1.72 -0.06 -7.11
N SER A 43 2.18 0.91 -7.90
CA SER A 43 3.59 0.96 -8.29
C SER A 43 4.47 1.44 -7.14
N SER A 44 5.77 1.12 -7.22
CA SER A 44 6.74 1.59 -6.25
C SER A 44 6.76 3.12 -6.17
N THR A 45 6.57 3.80 -7.29
CA THR A 45 6.49 5.26 -7.34
C THR A 45 5.30 5.79 -6.56
N GLN A 46 4.14 5.15 -6.69
CA GLN A 46 2.93 5.54 -5.96
C GLN A 46 3.09 5.31 -4.46
N ILE A 47 3.69 4.18 -4.09
CA ILE A 47 3.95 3.86 -2.67
C ILE A 47 4.89 4.92 -2.07
N GLU A 48 5.94 5.28 -2.78
CA GLU A 48 6.89 6.28 -2.31
C GLU A 48 6.24 7.65 -2.21
N ALA A 49 5.43 8.04 -3.18
CA ALA A 49 4.71 9.31 -3.15
C ALA A 49 3.77 9.39 -1.94
N ALA A 50 3.06 8.30 -1.66
CA ALA A 50 2.16 8.24 -0.51
C ALA A 50 2.93 8.35 0.80
N ARG A 51 4.06 7.64 0.92
CA ARG A 51 4.92 7.69 2.09
C ARG A 51 5.41 9.12 2.36
N VAL A 52 5.88 9.78 1.31
CA VAL A 52 6.38 11.15 1.42
C VAL A 52 5.27 12.10 1.87
N ALA A 53 4.07 11.97 1.31
CA ALA A 53 2.93 12.80 1.69
C ALA A 53 2.59 12.64 3.18
N MET A 54 2.58 11.41 3.68
CA MET A 54 2.32 11.14 5.10
C MET A 54 3.41 11.71 5.99
N THR A 55 4.69 11.44 5.68
CA THR A 55 5.80 11.85 6.52
C THR A 55 5.94 13.37 6.58
N ARG A 56 5.66 14.06 5.49
CA ARG A 56 5.66 15.53 5.48
C ARG A 56 4.61 16.10 6.39
N TYR A 57 3.43 15.49 6.42
CA TYR A 57 2.34 15.98 7.23
C TYR A 57 2.58 15.73 8.73
N ILE A 58 2.97 14.52 9.11
CA ILE A 58 3.21 14.19 10.52
C ILE A 58 4.56 14.68 11.02
N LYS A 59 5.44 15.09 10.13
CA LYS A 59 6.78 15.62 10.45
C LYS A 59 7.59 14.57 11.24
N ARG A 60 8.09 14.95 12.41
CA ARG A 60 8.95 14.07 13.22
C ARG A 60 8.20 13.33 14.33
N GLY A 61 6.90 13.57 14.47
CA GLY A 61 6.17 13.14 15.65
C GLY A 61 5.57 11.74 15.58
N GLY A 62 5.63 11.06 14.46
CA GLY A 62 4.94 9.79 14.31
C GLY A 62 5.81 8.70 13.73
N LYS A 63 5.23 7.50 13.71
CA LYS A 63 5.85 6.33 13.08
C LYS A 63 4.98 5.87 11.92
N VAL A 64 5.63 5.45 10.83
CA VAL A 64 4.97 4.99 9.62
C VAL A 64 5.48 3.59 9.27
N TRP A 65 4.56 2.68 8.97
CA TRP A 65 4.90 1.37 8.43
C TRP A 65 4.28 1.24 7.05
N ILE A 66 5.08 0.80 6.08
CA ILE A 66 4.59 0.43 4.75
C ILE A 66 4.34 -1.06 4.78
N LYS A 67 3.08 -1.47 4.60
CA LYS A 67 2.67 -2.87 4.75
C LYS A 67 2.60 -3.63 3.43
N ILE A 68 2.86 -2.97 2.32
CA ILE A 68 2.89 -3.58 0.99
C ILE A 68 4.27 -3.39 0.38
N PHE A 69 4.64 -4.31 -0.50
CA PHE A 69 5.93 -4.24 -1.17
C PHE A 69 5.76 -4.52 -2.66
N PRO A 70 6.41 -3.74 -3.54
CA PRO A 70 6.27 -3.92 -4.99
C PRO A 70 7.19 -5.05 -5.46
N ASP A 71 6.69 -6.27 -5.41
CA ASP A 71 7.46 -7.47 -5.76
C ASP A 71 7.14 -8.05 -7.13
N LYS A 72 6.13 -7.51 -7.83
CA LYS A 72 5.73 -7.99 -9.15
C LYS A 72 6.29 -7.08 -10.23
N PRO A 73 7.11 -7.61 -11.16
CA PRO A 73 7.58 -6.81 -12.28
C PRO A 73 6.50 -6.68 -13.35
N VAL A 74 6.40 -5.48 -13.93
CA VAL A 74 5.47 -5.21 -15.02
C VAL A 74 6.29 -4.82 -16.24
N THR A 75 5.96 -5.44 -17.38
CA THR A 75 6.60 -5.14 -18.66
C THR A 75 5.62 -4.41 -19.56
N GLU A 76 6.12 -3.42 -20.27
CA GLU A 76 5.34 -2.71 -21.25
C GLU A 76 5.93 -2.96 -22.63
N LYS A 77 5.05 -3.16 -23.61
CA LYS A 77 5.49 -3.20 -25.00
C LYS A 77 5.55 -1.78 -25.53
N THR A 78 6.71 -1.41 -26.03
CA THR A 78 6.83 -0.12 -26.73
C THR A 78 6.25 -0.25 -28.14
N ALA A 79 5.98 0.89 -28.76
CA ALA A 79 5.51 0.90 -30.14
C ALA A 79 6.51 0.26 -31.12
N GLU A 80 7.76 0.22 -30.74
CA GLU A 80 8.85 -0.36 -31.54
C GLU A 80 8.98 -1.87 -31.36
N THR A 81 8.34 -2.45 -30.35
CA THR A 81 8.43 -3.88 -30.08
C THR A 81 7.59 -4.63 -31.10
N ARG A 82 8.24 -5.47 -31.89
CA ARG A 82 7.55 -6.28 -32.88
C ARG A 82 6.79 -7.42 -32.22
N MET A 83 5.65 -7.80 -32.78
CA MET A 83 4.89 -8.93 -32.33
C MET A 83 5.74 -10.19 -32.44
N GLY A 84 5.69 -11.04 -31.43
CA GLY A 84 6.41 -12.30 -31.42
C GLY A 84 7.84 -12.23 -30.90
N SER A 85 8.34 -11.05 -30.55
CA SER A 85 9.69 -10.93 -30.00
C SER A 85 9.77 -11.22 -28.51
N GLY A 86 8.68 -11.71 -27.89
CA GLY A 86 8.64 -12.05 -26.47
C GLY A 86 8.34 -10.86 -25.56
N LYS A 87 8.37 -11.10 -24.26
CA LYS A 87 8.14 -10.03 -23.29
C LYS A 87 9.33 -9.09 -23.25
N GLY A 88 9.04 -7.79 -23.14
CA GLY A 88 10.07 -6.80 -22.90
C GLY A 88 10.68 -6.95 -21.50
N SER A 89 11.70 -6.16 -21.21
CA SER A 89 12.30 -6.12 -19.88
C SER A 89 11.33 -5.50 -18.88
N PRO A 90 11.40 -5.88 -17.59
CA PRO A 90 10.58 -5.22 -16.57
C PRO A 90 10.89 -3.73 -16.53
N GLU A 91 9.86 -2.90 -16.60
CA GLU A 91 10.01 -1.45 -16.56
C GLU A 91 9.72 -0.85 -15.19
N TYR A 92 8.85 -1.49 -14.44
CA TYR A 92 8.55 -1.03 -13.10
C TYR A 92 8.01 -2.19 -12.25
N TRP A 93 7.92 -1.95 -10.96
CA TRP A 93 7.49 -2.94 -10.00
C TRP A 93 6.21 -2.49 -9.31
N VAL A 94 5.32 -3.43 -9.04
CA VAL A 94 4.04 -3.14 -8.40
C VAL A 94 3.76 -4.11 -7.26
N ALA A 95 2.97 -3.63 -6.30
CA ALA A 95 2.35 -4.49 -5.30
C ALA A 95 0.95 -4.83 -5.79
N VAL A 96 0.60 -6.11 -5.76
CA VAL A 96 -0.74 -6.56 -6.10
C VAL A 96 -1.58 -6.49 -4.82
N VAL A 97 -2.60 -5.64 -4.84
CA VAL A 97 -3.41 -5.36 -3.66
C VAL A 97 -4.84 -5.86 -3.89
N LYS A 98 -5.36 -6.57 -2.89
CA LYS A 98 -6.76 -7.02 -2.88
C LYS A 98 -7.55 -6.18 -1.88
N PRO A 99 -8.88 -6.07 -2.07
CA PRO A 99 -9.71 -5.36 -1.10
C PRO A 99 -9.52 -5.91 0.31
N GLY A 100 -9.43 -5.03 1.29
CA GLY A 100 -9.21 -5.39 2.69
C GLY A 100 -7.75 -5.38 3.12
N ARG A 101 -6.82 -5.22 2.19
CA ARG A 101 -5.39 -5.18 2.53
C ARG A 101 -5.03 -3.87 3.20
N VAL A 102 -4.32 -3.95 4.32
CA VAL A 102 -3.74 -2.76 4.96
C VAL A 102 -2.53 -2.32 4.18
N LEU A 103 -2.52 -1.08 3.74
CA LEU A 103 -1.46 -0.52 2.91
C LEU A 103 -0.39 0.19 3.75
N PHE A 104 -0.82 1.01 4.69
CA PHE A 104 0.05 1.79 5.56
C PHE A 104 -0.50 1.78 6.97
N GLU A 105 0.38 1.91 7.95
CA GLU A 105 -0.01 2.06 9.36
C GLU A 105 0.72 3.25 9.97
N LEU A 106 0.06 3.93 10.89
CA LEU A 106 0.61 5.06 11.63
C LEU A 106 0.47 4.84 13.12
N ALA A 107 1.39 5.39 13.88
CA ALA A 107 1.34 5.40 15.34
C ALA A 107 1.99 6.66 15.88
N ASP A 108 1.76 6.92 17.18
CA ASP A 108 2.35 8.03 17.92
C ASP A 108 1.92 9.40 17.38
N VAL A 109 0.70 9.48 16.85
CA VAL A 109 0.04 10.72 16.45
C VAL A 109 -1.40 10.66 16.90
N ASP A 110 -2.04 11.82 17.04
CA ASP A 110 -3.46 11.86 17.36
C ASP A 110 -4.31 11.45 16.16
N GLU A 111 -5.56 11.08 16.41
CA GLU A 111 -6.43 10.56 15.38
C GLU A 111 -6.67 11.58 14.26
N ALA A 112 -6.87 12.84 14.60
CA ALA A 112 -7.11 13.89 13.59
C ALA A 112 -5.91 14.03 12.65
N THR A 113 -4.70 14.01 13.19
CA THR A 113 -3.47 14.06 12.40
C THR A 113 -3.34 12.81 11.54
N ALA A 114 -3.64 11.63 12.09
CA ALA A 114 -3.57 10.38 11.36
C ALA A 114 -4.55 10.35 10.19
N ARG A 115 -5.79 10.80 10.41
CA ARG A 115 -6.81 10.86 9.35
C ARG A 115 -6.36 11.73 8.19
N GLU A 116 -5.82 12.91 8.49
CA GLU A 116 -5.37 13.82 7.45
C GLU A 116 -4.14 13.27 6.71
N ALA A 117 -3.18 12.72 7.44
CA ALA A 117 -1.99 12.13 6.83
C ALA A 117 -2.35 11.00 5.87
N LEU A 118 -3.25 10.10 6.29
CA LEU A 118 -3.66 8.98 5.45
C LEU A 118 -4.55 9.43 4.29
N ARG A 119 -5.34 10.50 4.47
CA ARG A 119 -6.09 11.10 3.37
C ARG A 119 -5.15 11.61 2.28
N LEU A 120 -4.08 12.30 2.67
CA LEU A 120 -3.08 12.78 1.72
C LEU A 120 -2.39 11.63 1.00
N ALA A 121 -2.09 10.55 1.74
CA ALA A 121 -1.51 9.36 1.13
C ALA A 121 -2.45 8.73 0.11
N MET A 122 -3.73 8.64 0.44
CA MET A 122 -4.74 8.06 -0.46
C MET A 122 -4.81 8.80 -1.80
N HIS A 123 -4.62 10.12 -1.80
CA HIS A 123 -4.64 10.90 -3.03
C HIS A 123 -3.50 10.54 -3.99
N LYS A 124 -2.45 9.88 -3.51
CA LYS A 124 -1.33 9.43 -4.34
C LYS A 124 -1.52 8.01 -4.85
N LEU A 125 -2.58 7.34 -4.42
CA LEU A 125 -2.86 5.96 -4.79
C LEU A 125 -3.97 5.90 -5.84
N PRO A 126 -3.99 4.84 -6.68
CA PRO A 126 -4.97 4.74 -7.77
C PRO A 126 -6.32 4.18 -7.36
N ILE A 127 -6.54 3.95 -6.06
CA ILE A 127 -7.75 3.29 -5.57
C ILE A 127 -8.34 4.04 -4.38
N LYS A 128 -9.59 3.72 -4.10
CA LYS A 128 -10.26 4.20 -2.89
C LYS A 128 -9.81 3.37 -1.70
N CYS A 129 -9.60 4.03 -0.60
CA CYS A 129 -9.13 3.41 0.63
C CYS A 129 -9.98 3.90 1.80
N LYS A 130 -9.86 3.20 2.93
CA LYS A 130 -10.61 3.50 4.14
C LYS A 130 -9.65 3.67 5.30
N PHE A 131 -9.88 4.70 6.11
CA PHE A 131 -9.18 4.89 7.37
C PHE A 131 -9.75 3.91 8.41
N VAL A 132 -8.86 3.22 9.13
CA VAL A 132 -9.26 2.29 10.18
C VAL A 132 -8.44 2.51 11.44
N VAL A 133 -9.04 2.19 12.58
CA VAL A 133 -8.38 2.23 13.89
C VAL A 133 -8.18 0.79 14.33
N ARG A 134 -7.06 0.51 14.97
CA ARG A 134 -6.79 -0.83 15.49
C ARG A 134 -7.85 -1.21 16.52
N GLU A 135 -8.37 -2.42 16.41
CA GLU A 135 -9.46 -2.90 17.26
C GLU A 135 -9.15 -2.83 18.75
N ASP A 136 -7.91 -3.12 19.15
CA ASP A 136 -7.50 -3.09 20.55
C ASP A 136 -7.67 -1.70 21.14
N SER A 137 -7.32 -0.66 20.36
CA SER A 137 -7.49 0.74 20.78
C SER A 137 -8.96 1.08 20.97
N VAL A 138 -9.81 0.59 20.06
CA VAL A 138 -11.27 0.81 20.15
C VAL A 138 -11.85 0.13 21.40
N LYS A 139 -11.40 -1.09 21.68
CA LYS A 139 -11.86 -1.84 22.85
C LYS A 139 -11.44 -1.17 24.14
N GLU A 140 -10.24 -0.67 24.20
CA GLU A 140 -9.75 0.06 25.37
C GLU A 140 -10.58 1.30 25.64
N ASP A 141 -10.87 2.06 24.60
CA ASP A 141 -11.70 3.25 24.71
C ASP A 141 -13.11 2.88 25.18
N GLY A 142 -13.68 1.84 24.63
CA GLY A 142 -14.98 1.34 25.02
C GLY A 142 -15.01 0.87 26.47
N THR A 143 -13.95 0.23 26.94
CA THR A 143 -13.83 -0.22 28.31
C THR A 143 -13.74 0.95 29.28
N ASN A 144 -13.01 1.98 28.90
CA ASN A 144 -12.83 3.17 29.74
C ASN A 144 -14.11 4.00 29.86
N GLU A 145 -14.96 3.95 28.85
CA GLU A 145 -16.23 4.66 28.86
C GLU A 145 -17.32 3.88 29.58
N GLY A 146 -17.14 2.59 29.71
CA GLY A 146 -18.04 1.72 30.42
C GLY A 146 -17.70 1.67 31.91
#